data_c28da5f7b898a36146b489a04a68b507
#
_entry.id   c28da5f7b898a36146b489a04a68b507
#
_cell.length_a   1.000
_cell.length_b   1.000
_cell.length_c   1.000
_cell.angle_alpha   90.00
_cell.angle_beta   90.00
_cell.angle_gamma   90.00
#
_symmetry.space_group_name_H-M   'P 1'
#
loop_
_entity.id
_entity.type
_entity.pdbx_description
1 polymer ?
#
loop_
_entity_poly.entity_id
_entity_poly.type
_entity_poly.pdbx_seq_one_letter_code
_entity_poly.pdbx_strand_id
1 'polypeptide(L)'
;MKRDNEIFEIIDREHLRQRRGIELIASENFVSDEVMRAMGSCLTNKYAEGYPAKRYYGGCQVVDEAENLAIERAKKLFGAEWANVQPHSGAQANMAVFMACLQPGDKFLGMDLSHGGHLSHGSPVNFSGLMFQPVSYTVEKETGRVNYEELEEKARTERPKLIIAGASAYSREWDYARIRKIADEIGAIFMVDMAHPAGLIAAGLLENPVKHAHIVTTTTHKTLRGPRGGLILMGKDFDNPWGKTTPKGEIKKMSAILDSAVFPGVQGGPLEHVIAAKAVAFGEALQPEWKEYAVQVKKNADALAKALISRGYKIISDGTDNHCMLVDLRPKFPEMSGKKAERVLVEADITANKNMVPYDTRSPFLTSGLRFGTAAITTRGAKEDLMETIAGFIDRVLSNADDENVIKEVRQEVNEMMNEYPMFAW
;
A
#
# COMPACT_ATOMS: atom_id res chain seq x y z
N MET A 1 6.57 -37.27 9.89
CA MET A 1 5.89 -37.06 8.61
C MET A 1 6.93 -36.89 7.51
N LYS A 2 6.69 -37.37 6.29
CA LYS A 2 7.56 -37.06 5.14
C LYS A 2 7.40 -35.60 4.76
N ARG A 3 8.49 -34.99 4.26
CA ARG A 3 8.43 -33.63 3.68
C ARG A 3 7.48 -33.64 2.49
N ASP A 4 6.63 -32.62 2.40
CA ASP A 4 5.78 -32.36 1.23
C ASP A 4 6.64 -31.69 0.15
N ASN A 5 7.22 -32.52 -0.73
CA ASN A 5 8.13 -32.01 -1.74
C ASN A 5 7.40 -31.16 -2.80
N GLU A 6 6.14 -31.48 -3.11
CA GLU A 6 5.37 -30.78 -4.15
C GLU A 6 5.25 -29.28 -3.86
N ILE A 7 4.82 -28.92 -2.65
CA ILE A 7 4.69 -27.51 -2.28
C ILE A 7 6.06 -26.79 -2.19
N PHE A 8 7.10 -27.48 -1.70
CA PHE A 8 8.42 -26.87 -1.60
C PHE A 8 9.05 -26.66 -2.98
N GLU A 9 8.85 -27.54 -3.96
CA GLU A 9 9.27 -27.31 -5.36
C GLU A 9 8.54 -26.13 -5.98
N ILE A 10 7.29 -25.85 -5.63
CA ILE A 10 6.56 -24.66 -6.08
C ILE A 10 7.19 -23.39 -5.47
N ILE A 11 7.50 -23.44 -4.18
CA ILE A 11 8.17 -22.32 -3.48
C ILE A 11 9.54 -22.03 -4.11
N ASP A 12 10.32 -23.07 -4.40
CA ASP A 12 11.65 -22.95 -5.02
C ASP A 12 11.55 -22.32 -6.44
N ARG A 13 10.52 -22.67 -7.21
CA ARG A 13 10.25 -22.04 -8.52
C ARG A 13 9.86 -20.57 -8.40
N GLU A 14 9.05 -20.20 -7.43
CA GLU A 14 8.70 -18.80 -7.17
C GLU A 14 9.92 -18.00 -6.71
N HIS A 15 10.75 -18.57 -5.83
CA HIS A 15 12.01 -17.96 -5.43
C HIS A 15 12.92 -17.70 -6.64
N LEU A 16 13.05 -18.69 -7.54
CA LEU A 16 13.81 -18.53 -8.77
C LEU A 16 13.24 -17.43 -9.67
N ARG A 17 11.90 -17.33 -9.81
CA ARG A 17 11.25 -16.27 -10.57
C ARG A 17 11.62 -14.90 -10.01
N GLN A 18 11.49 -14.72 -8.69
CA GLN A 18 11.82 -13.46 -8.02
C GLN A 18 13.30 -13.08 -8.19
N ARG A 19 14.19 -14.04 -8.13
CA ARG A 19 15.64 -13.78 -8.31
C ARG A 19 16.01 -13.31 -9.71
N ARG A 20 15.41 -13.91 -10.73
CA ARG A 20 15.76 -13.68 -12.14
C ARG A 20 15.15 -12.42 -12.74
N GLY A 21 13.98 -12.03 -12.26
CA GLY A 21 13.21 -10.95 -12.85
C GLY A 21 13.44 -9.59 -12.20
N ILE A 22 13.04 -8.56 -12.92
CA ILE A 22 12.90 -7.20 -12.44
C ILE A 22 11.49 -7.05 -11.86
N GLU A 23 11.38 -6.69 -10.55
CA GLU A 23 10.11 -6.45 -9.89
C GLU A 23 9.80 -4.95 -9.84
N LEU A 24 8.76 -4.53 -10.56
CA LEU A 24 8.29 -3.15 -10.65
C LEU A 24 6.83 -2.98 -10.21
N ILE A 25 6.20 -4.01 -9.61
CA ILE A 25 4.89 -3.83 -9.01
C ILE A 25 5.02 -2.90 -7.80
N ALA A 26 4.36 -1.74 -7.84
CA ALA A 26 4.50 -0.69 -6.82
C ALA A 26 4.07 -1.11 -5.40
N SER A 27 3.31 -2.19 -5.29
CA SER A 27 2.83 -2.75 -4.02
C SER A 27 3.64 -3.94 -3.51
N GLU A 28 4.76 -4.27 -4.15
CA GLU A 28 5.65 -5.36 -3.74
C GLU A 28 6.98 -4.86 -3.22
N ASN A 29 7.61 -5.69 -2.39
CA ASN A 29 8.95 -5.48 -1.84
C ASN A 29 9.52 -6.81 -1.37
N PHE A 30 10.84 -6.83 -1.12
CA PHE A 30 11.54 -7.98 -0.56
C PHE A 30 11.84 -7.72 0.92
N VAL A 31 11.40 -8.62 1.77
CA VAL A 31 11.62 -8.51 3.22
C VAL A 31 12.99 -9.04 3.62
N SER A 32 13.46 -8.62 4.80
CA SER A 32 14.71 -9.14 5.39
C SER A 32 14.58 -10.60 5.83
N ASP A 33 15.72 -11.27 6.02
CA ASP A 33 15.79 -12.61 6.60
C ASP A 33 15.15 -12.65 8.00
N GLU A 34 15.36 -11.62 8.81
CA GLU A 34 14.79 -11.53 10.15
C GLU A 34 13.25 -11.45 10.14
N VAL A 35 12.67 -10.74 9.16
CA VAL A 35 11.21 -10.73 8.95
C VAL A 35 10.71 -12.12 8.55
N MET A 36 11.42 -12.82 7.64
CA MET A 36 11.06 -14.20 7.24
C MET A 36 11.18 -15.18 8.40
N ARG A 37 12.22 -15.07 9.22
CA ARG A 37 12.41 -15.91 10.42
C ARG A 37 11.32 -15.70 11.46
N ALA A 38 10.88 -14.45 11.67
CA ALA A 38 9.76 -14.15 12.55
C ALA A 38 8.45 -14.75 12.02
N MET A 39 8.20 -14.68 10.70
CA MET A 39 7.04 -15.29 10.04
C MET A 39 6.97 -16.79 10.17
N GLY A 40 8.11 -17.48 10.16
CA GLY A 40 8.25 -18.94 10.33
C GLY A 40 8.43 -19.39 11.79
N SER A 41 8.18 -18.53 12.77
CA SER A 41 8.42 -18.81 14.18
C SER A 41 7.30 -19.65 14.84
N CYS A 42 7.60 -20.16 16.06
CA CYS A 42 6.64 -20.90 16.89
C CYS A 42 5.41 -20.05 17.32
N LEU A 43 5.45 -18.73 17.16
CA LEU A 43 4.32 -17.85 17.44
C LEU A 43 3.09 -18.16 16.56
N THR A 44 3.29 -18.85 15.43
CA THR A 44 2.20 -19.37 14.59
C THR A 44 1.26 -20.35 15.33
N ASN A 45 1.74 -20.97 16.41
CA ASN A 45 0.97 -21.97 17.16
C ASN A 45 0.05 -21.32 18.22
N LYS A 46 0.21 -20.02 18.53
CA LYS A 46 -0.47 -19.41 19.68
C LYS A 46 -1.78 -18.75 19.29
N TYR A 47 -2.84 -19.13 19.97
CA TYR A 47 -4.16 -18.49 19.90
C TYR A 47 -4.28 -17.41 20.98
N ALA A 48 -4.51 -16.14 20.60
CA ALA A 48 -4.43 -15.00 21.51
C ALA A 48 -5.54 -13.96 21.28
N GLU A 49 -6.80 -14.40 21.17
CA GLU A 49 -7.95 -13.48 21.07
C GLU A 49 -7.98 -12.46 22.20
N GLY A 50 -8.34 -11.24 21.88
CA GLY A 50 -8.27 -10.08 22.75
C GLY A 50 -7.02 -9.24 22.50
N TYR A 51 -6.61 -8.49 23.51
CA TYR A 51 -5.47 -7.56 23.45
C TYR A 51 -4.49 -7.84 24.61
N PRO A 52 -3.25 -7.36 24.54
CA PRO A 52 -2.29 -7.52 25.64
C PRO A 52 -2.89 -7.22 27.01
N ALA A 53 -2.65 -8.10 27.96
CA ALA A 53 -3.22 -8.10 29.31
C ALA A 53 -4.76 -8.26 29.41
N LYS A 54 -5.45 -8.42 28.28
CA LYS A 54 -6.92 -8.59 28.19
C LYS A 54 -7.28 -9.72 27.22
N ARG A 55 -6.61 -10.87 27.34
CA ARG A 55 -6.83 -12.03 26.46
C ARG A 55 -7.98 -12.91 26.96
N TYR A 56 -8.62 -13.57 26.01
CA TYR A 56 -9.62 -14.60 26.30
C TYR A 56 -8.98 -15.96 26.61
N TYR A 57 -7.70 -16.14 26.33
CA TYR A 57 -6.97 -17.40 26.51
C TYR A 57 -5.78 -17.23 27.47
N GLY A 58 -5.45 -18.31 28.19
CA GLY A 58 -4.26 -18.36 29.02
C GLY A 58 -2.95 -18.51 28.21
N GLY A 59 -1.82 -18.31 28.85
CA GLY A 59 -0.50 -18.52 28.27
C GLY A 59 -0.08 -17.46 27.24
N CYS A 60 -0.63 -16.24 27.33
CA CYS A 60 -0.40 -15.16 26.38
C CYS A 60 0.69 -14.16 26.84
N GLN A 61 1.25 -14.32 28.02
CA GLN A 61 2.19 -13.34 28.60
C GLN A 61 3.40 -13.05 27.70
N VAL A 62 3.91 -14.04 26.97
CA VAL A 62 5.07 -13.87 26.09
C VAL A 62 4.66 -13.23 24.75
N VAL A 63 3.51 -13.63 24.18
CA VAL A 63 3.01 -12.99 22.95
C VAL A 63 2.54 -11.55 23.20
N ASP A 64 2.09 -11.23 24.42
CA ASP A 64 1.77 -9.86 24.83
C ASP A 64 3.01 -8.95 24.72
N GLU A 65 4.22 -9.47 25.07
CA GLU A 65 5.46 -8.73 24.90
C GLU A 65 5.77 -8.44 23.43
N ALA A 66 5.54 -9.42 22.53
CA ALA A 66 5.75 -9.26 21.09
C ALA A 66 4.77 -8.24 20.50
N GLU A 67 3.48 -8.32 20.85
CA GLU A 67 2.47 -7.38 20.37
C GLU A 67 2.71 -5.97 20.92
N ASN A 68 3.01 -5.83 22.21
CA ASN A 68 3.37 -4.53 22.81
C ASN A 68 4.60 -3.91 22.13
N LEU A 69 5.62 -4.71 21.83
CA LEU A 69 6.80 -4.21 21.09
C LEU A 69 6.44 -3.70 19.70
N ALA A 70 5.56 -4.40 18.97
CA ALA A 70 5.08 -3.96 17.66
C ALA A 70 4.30 -2.64 17.78
N ILE A 71 3.41 -2.52 18.78
CA ILE A 71 2.63 -1.30 19.05
C ILE A 71 3.56 -0.13 19.34
N GLU A 72 4.51 -0.28 20.26
CA GLU A 72 5.41 0.83 20.66
C GLU A 72 6.34 1.24 19.50
N ARG A 73 6.83 0.29 18.70
CA ARG A 73 7.62 0.61 17.51
C ARG A 73 6.79 1.33 16.45
N ALA A 74 5.55 0.92 16.20
CA ALA A 74 4.65 1.59 15.27
C ALA A 74 4.36 3.03 15.71
N LYS A 75 4.04 3.23 17.00
CA LYS A 75 3.82 4.56 17.60
C LYS A 75 5.05 5.45 17.43
N LYS A 76 6.23 4.95 17.76
CA LYS A 76 7.49 5.69 17.63
C LYS A 76 7.78 6.04 16.16
N LEU A 77 7.56 5.10 15.24
CA LEU A 77 7.89 5.24 13.82
C LEU A 77 7.06 6.36 13.15
N PHE A 78 5.78 6.46 13.50
CA PHE A 78 4.87 7.41 12.87
C PHE A 78 4.49 8.60 13.77
N GLY A 79 4.99 8.67 15.00
CA GLY A 79 4.61 9.71 15.96
C GLY A 79 3.15 9.62 16.39
N ALA A 80 2.62 8.41 16.49
CA ALA A 80 1.24 8.13 16.88
C ALA A 80 1.11 7.97 18.41
N GLU A 81 -0.02 8.41 18.97
CA GLU A 81 -0.35 8.17 20.36
C GLU A 81 -0.91 6.75 20.58
N TRP A 82 -1.62 6.23 19.58
CA TRP A 82 -2.25 4.91 19.62
C TRP A 82 -2.02 4.14 18.32
N ALA A 83 -1.87 2.82 18.42
CA ALA A 83 -1.72 1.90 17.29
C ALA A 83 -2.41 0.56 17.57
N ASN A 84 -3.06 -0.01 16.55
CA ASN A 84 -3.53 -1.39 16.53
C ASN A 84 -2.79 -2.17 15.43
N VAL A 85 -2.03 -3.19 15.83
CA VAL A 85 -1.18 -4.00 14.94
C VAL A 85 -1.83 -5.32 14.50
N GLN A 86 -3.04 -5.60 14.96
CA GLN A 86 -3.74 -6.87 14.69
C GLN A 86 -4.35 -7.02 13.29
N PRO A 87 -4.71 -5.95 12.53
CA PRO A 87 -5.30 -6.16 11.21
C PRO A 87 -4.46 -7.08 10.32
N HIS A 88 -5.10 -8.12 9.75
CA HIS A 88 -4.42 -9.11 8.91
C HIS A 88 -4.03 -8.54 7.55
N SER A 89 -4.69 -7.48 7.10
CA SER A 89 -4.40 -6.78 5.84
C SER A 89 -4.82 -5.31 5.91
N GLY A 90 -4.37 -4.50 4.95
CA GLY A 90 -4.83 -3.12 4.82
C GLY A 90 -6.35 -3.03 4.56
N ALA A 91 -6.90 -3.95 3.76
CA ALA A 91 -8.35 -4.00 3.52
C ALA A 91 -9.15 -4.26 4.80
N GLN A 92 -8.65 -5.13 5.71
CA GLN A 92 -9.28 -5.38 7.00
C GLN A 92 -9.09 -4.21 7.97
N ALA A 93 -7.95 -3.52 7.93
CA ALA A 93 -7.76 -2.28 8.67
C ALA A 93 -8.78 -1.21 8.22
N ASN A 94 -8.96 -1.03 6.92
CA ASN A 94 -9.98 -0.13 6.37
C ASN A 94 -11.39 -0.57 6.77
N MET A 95 -11.71 -1.87 6.65
CA MET A 95 -13.02 -2.40 7.06
C MET A 95 -13.31 -2.13 8.54
N ALA A 96 -12.34 -2.32 9.42
CA ALA A 96 -12.50 -2.02 10.85
C ALA A 96 -12.81 -0.54 11.09
N VAL A 97 -12.13 0.39 10.39
CA VAL A 97 -12.43 1.83 10.47
C VAL A 97 -13.83 2.14 9.96
N PHE A 98 -14.25 1.55 8.83
CA PHE A 98 -15.60 1.72 8.32
C PHE A 98 -16.66 1.23 9.31
N MET A 99 -16.50 0.03 9.85
CA MET A 99 -17.41 -0.54 10.87
C MET A 99 -17.44 0.26 12.17
N ALA A 100 -16.33 0.91 12.52
CA ALA A 100 -16.27 1.80 13.68
C ALA A 100 -17.03 3.11 13.47
N CYS A 101 -16.91 3.70 12.27
CA CYS A 101 -17.34 5.06 11.94
C CYS A 101 -18.69 5.17 11.24
N LEU A 102 -19.13 4.13 10.53
CA LEU A 102 -20.29 4.16 9.65
C LEU A 102 -21.34 3.12 10.02
N GLN A 103 -22.58 3.36 9.59
CA GLN A 103 -23.66 2.37 9.55
C GLN A 103 -23.90 1.96 8.08
N PRO A 104 -24.41 0.76 7.79
CA PRO A 104 -24.80 0.37 6.45
C PRO A 104 -25.66 1.44 5.78
N GLY A 105 -25.31 1.81 4.53
CA GLY A 105 -25.97 2.86 3.77
C GLY A 105 -25.46 4.29 4.04
N ASP A 106 -24.56 4.50 4.99
CA ASP A 106 -23.94 5.81 5.18
C ASP A 106 -23.06 6.22 4.00
N LYS A 107 -23.03 7.52 3.69
CA LYS A 107 -22.16 8.08 2.66
C LYS A 107 -20.74 8.27 3.18
N PHE A 108 -19.78 7.98 2.30
CA PHE A 108 -18.38 8.35 2.48
C PHE A 108 -17.81 8.90 1.16
N LEU A 109 -16.77 9.72 1.25
CA LEU A 109 -16.10 10.33 0.12
C LEU A 109 -14.69 9.73 -0.04
N GLY A 110 -14.37 9.20 -1.22
CA GLY A 110 -13.09 8.58 -1.54
C GLY A 110 -12.64 8.87 -2.97
N MET A 111 -11.36 8.60 -3.27
CA MET A 111 -10.86 8.73 -4.64
C MET A 111 -11.44 7.63 -5.54
N ASP A 112 -11.89 7.99 -6.73
CA ASP A 112 -12.39 7.06 -7.72
C ASP A 112 -11.35 6.00 -8.10
N LEU A 113 -11.78 4.74 -8.23
CA LEU A 113 -10.91 3.61 -8.56
C LEU A 113 -10.17 3.82 -9.89
N SER A 114 -10.85 4.35 -10.90
CA SER A 114 -10.29 4.61 -12.23
C SER A 114 -9.28 5.77 -12.23
N HIS A 115 -9.30 6.60 -11.19
CA HIS A 115 -8.39 7.72 -10.99
C HIS A 115 -7.25 7.43 -10.00
N GLY A 116 -7.12 6.17 -9.57
CA GLY A 116 -6.03 5.70 -8.72
C GLY A 116 -6.44 5.29 -7.31
N GLY A 117 -7.73 5.35 -6.95
CA GLY A 117 -8.25 4.88 -5.67
C GLY A 117 -7.98 3.40 -5.41
N HIS A 118 -8.16 2.96 -4.18
CA HIS A 118 -8.06 1.55 -3.80
C HIS A 118 -9.44 0.87 -3.85
N LEU A 119 -9.49 -0.45 -4.06
CA LEU A 119 -10.74 -1.22 -4.05
C LEU A 119 -11.59 -0.96 -2.79
N SER A 120 -10.96 -0.87 -1.62
CA SER A 120 -11.64 -0.59 -0.35
C SER A 120 -12.05 0.88 -0.16
N HIS A 121 -11.91 1.72 -1.18
CA HIS A 121 -12.37 3.12 -1.17
C HIS A 121 -13.65 3.33 -1.98
N GLY A 122 -14.49 2.28 -2.15
CA GLY A 122 -15.81 2.42 -2.76
C GLY A 122 -16.06 1.57 -4.01
N SER A 123 -15.17 0.62 -4.33
CA SER A 123 -15.43 -0.30 -5.44
C SER A 123 -16.73 -1.09 -5.21
N PRO A 124 -17.62 -1.20 -6.22
CA PRO A 124 -18.92 -1.87 -6.08
C PRO A 124 -18.79 -3.38 -5.79
N VAL A 125 -17.64 -3.98 -6.01
CA VAL A 125 -17.37 -5.40 -5.71
C VAL A 125 -16.66 -5.60 -4.37
N ASN A 126 -16.39 -4.53 -3.64
CA ASN A 126 -15.73 -4.55 -2.33
C ASN A 126 -16.74 -4.24 -1.22
N PHE A 127 -16.45 -4.67 0.02
CA PHE A 127 -17.32 -4.39 1.18
C PHE A 127 -17.73 -2.91 1.25
N SER A 128 -16.82 -2.00 0.91
CA SER A 128 -17.05 -0.56 0.98
C SER A 128 -18.15 -0.07 0.04
N GLY A 129 -18.22 -0.60 -1.18
CA GLY A 129 -19.30 -0.29 -2.12
C GLY A 129 -20.55 -1.15 -1.95
N LEU A 130 -20.43 -2.34 -1.31
CA LEU A 130 -21.57 -3.22 -1.05
C LEU A 130 -22.40 -2.78 0.16
N MET A 131 -21.76 -2.25 1.20
CA MET A 131 -22.42 -1.92 2.47
C MET A 131 -22.71 -0.44 2.63
N PHE A 132 -21.96 0.43 1.96
CA PHE A 132 -21.99 1.88 2.14
C PHE A 132 -22.23 2.59 0.81
N GLN A 133 -22.48 3.90 0.84
CA GLN A 133 -22.70 4.72 -0.34
C GLN A 133 -21.45 5.54 -0.68
N PRO A 134 -20.60 5.07 -1.62
CA PRO A 134 -19.43 5.81 -2.05
C PRO A 134 -19.81 7.04 -2.86
N VAL A 135 -19.22 8.17 -2.53
CA VAL A 135 -19.13 9.37 -3.35
C VAL A 135 -17.68 9.48 -3.79
N SER A 136 -17.42 9.66 -5.08
CA SER A 136 -16.07 9.69 -5.62
C SER A 136 -15.62 11.09 -5.96
N TYR A 137 -14.38 11.46 -5.62
CA TYR A 137 -13.66 12.60 -6.20
C TYR A 137 -12.58 12.10 -7.17
N THR A 138 -12.15 12.97 -8.06
CA THR A 138 -11.29 12.61 -9.18
C THR A 138 -9.98 13.40 -9.18
N VAL A 139 -9.13 13.14 -10.17
CA VAL A 139 -8.01 14.03 -10.50
C VAL A 139 -8.39 14.94 -11.65
N GLU A 140 -7.78 16.11 -11.74
CA GLU A 140 -7.93 17.02 -12.87
C GLU A 140 -7.36 16.38 -14.14
N LYS A 141 -8.05 16.58 -15.24
CA LYS A 141 -7.70 15.95 -16.51
C LYS A 141 -6.36 16.45 -17.06
N GLU A 142 -6.09 17.72 -16.91
CA GLU A 142 -4.91 18.40 -17.44
C GLU A 142 -3.66 18.10 -16.62
N THR A 143 -3.79 18.10 -15.31
CA THR A 143 -2.64 17.98 -14.40
C THR A 143 -2.42 16.57 -13.85
N GLY A 144 -3.45 15.71 -13.87
CA GLY A 144 -3.44 14.41 -13.21
C GLY A 144 -3.29 14.50 -11.68
N ARG A 145 -3.56 15.69 -11.09
CA ARG A 145 -3.51 15.93 -9.64
C ARG A 145 -4.91 15.91 -9.05
N VAL A 146 -4.99 15.61 -7.74
CA VAL A 146 -6.28 15.61 -7.01
C VAL A 146 -7.01 16.91 -7.22
N ASN A 147 -8.27 16.82 -7.63
CA ASN A 147 -9.17 17.96 -7.75
C ASN A 147 -9.76 18.29 -6.36
N TYR A 148 -9.07 19.17 -5.65
CA TYR A 148 -9.47 19.55 -4.28
C TYR A 148 -10.75 20.42 -4.28
N GLU A 149 -11.03 21.17 -5.33
CA GLU A 149 -12.26 21.97 -5.49
C GLU A 149 -13.47 21.04 -5.62
N GLU A 150 -13.36 19.99 -6.44
CA GLU A 150 -14.40 18.96 -6.58
C GLU A 150 -14.61 18.20 -5.25
N LEU A 151 -13.51 17.85 -4.58
CA LEU A 151 -13.57 17.18 -3.29
C LEU A 151 -14.33 18.02 -2.25
N GLU A 152 -14.01 19.30 -2.16
CA GLU A 152 -14.64 20.26 -1.25
C GLU A 152 -16.11 20.46 -1.56
N GLU A 153 -16.46 20.66 -2.83
CA GLU A 153 -17.85 20.78 -3.29
C GLU A 153 -18.67 19.54 -2.94
N LYS A 154 -18.16 18.36 -3.27
CA LYS A 154 -18.83 17.09 -2.95
C LYS A 154 -18.95 16.85 -1.45
N ALA A 155 -17.93 17.20 -0.67
CA ALA A 155 -18.00 17.10 0.79
C ALA A 155 -19.13 17.96 1.36
N ARG A 156 -19.31 19.19 0.88
CA ARG A 156 -20.36 20.11 1.34
C ARG A 156 -21.76 19.71 0.88
N THR A 157 -21.90 19.23 -0.35
CA THR A 157 -23.22 18.88 -0.94
C THR A 157 -23.70 17.51 -0.47
N GLU A 158 -22.83 16.52 -0.46
CA GLU A 158 -23.16 15.12 -0.13
C GLU A 158 -23.12 14.81 1.37
N ARG A 159 -22.43 15.65 2.16
CA ARG A 159 -22.30 15.53 3.62
C ARG A 159 -21.89 14.12 4.06
N PRO A 160 -20.81 13.54 3.52
CA PRO A 160 -20.34 12.22 3.92
C PRO A 160 -19.94 12.19 5.41
N LYS A 161 -20.10 11.05 6.06
CA LYS A 161 -19.66 10.85 7.45
C LYS A 161 -18.16 10.53 7.57
N LEU A 162 -17.55 10.08 6.48
CA LEU A 162 -16.14 9.72 6.37
C LEU A 162 -15.56 10.29 5.08
N ILE A 163 -14.41 10.93 5.15
CA ILE A 163 -13.59 11.32 3.99
C ILE A 163 -12.31 10.48 4.01
N ILE A 164 -11.95 9.89 2.87
CA ILE A 164 -10.75 9.07 2.73
C ILE A 164 -9.80 9.72 1.74
N ALA A 165 -8.57 9.99 2.17
CA ALA A 165 -7.44 10.26 1.30
C ALA A 165 -6.52 9.05 1.23
N GLY A 166 -5.85 8.88 0.09
CA GLY A 166 -4.98 7.75 -0.18
C GLY A 166 -5.30 7.10 -1.52
N ALA A 167 -4.31 6.49 -2.12
CA ALA A 167 -4.45 5.90 -3.44
C ALA A 167 -3.49 4.76 -3.68
N SER A 168 -3.83 3.89 -4.63
CA SER A 168 -2.99 2.80 -5.12
C SER A 168 -2.11 3.23 -6.30
N ALA A 169 -2.52 4.26 -7.06
CA ALA A 169 -1.85 4.69 -8.29
C ALA A 169 -1.83 6.22 -8.43
N TYR A 170 -1.50 6.92 -7.36
CA TYR A 170 -1.33 8.37 -7.35
C TYR A 170 0.11 8.72 -6.98
N SER A 171 0.77 9.48 -7.84
CA SER A 171 2.22 9.72 -7.78
C SER A 171 2.63 10.99 -7.06
N ARG A 172 1.68 11.80 -6.57
CA ARG A 172 1.94 13.11 -5.97
C ARG A 172 1.61 13.15 -4.48
N GLU A 173 2.12 14.16 -3.80
CA GLU A 173 1.79 14.41 -2.40
C GLU A 173 0.35 14.90 -2.23
N TRP A 174 -0.19 14.72 -1.02
CA TRP A 174 -1.53 15.11 -0.63
C TRP A 174 -1.50 16.33 0.28
N ASP A 175 -2.47 17.23 0.10
CA ASP A 175 -2.73 18.30 1.06
C ASP A 175 -3.68 17.80 2.16
N TYR A 176 -3.10 17.05 3.11
CA TYR A 176 -3.87 16.51 4.24
C TYR A 176 -4.47 17.60 5.12
N ALA A 177 -3.80 18.74 5.26
CA ALA A 177 -4.29 19.86 6.08
C ALA A 177 -5.56 20.46 5.48
N ARG A 178 -5.62 20.62 4.14
CA ARG A 178 -6.81 21.09 3.43
C ARG A 178 -7.98 20.13 3.59
N ILE A 179 -7.75 18.83 3.40
CA ILE A 179 -8.81 17.82 3.54
C ILE A 179 -9.31 17.75 4.99
N ARG A 180 -8.41 17.86 5.97
CA ARG A 180 -8.80 17.90 7.40
C ARG A 180 -9.72 19.07 7.68
N LYS A 181 -9.40 20.26 7.18
CA LYS A 181 -10.26 21.43 7.34
C LYS A 181 -11.65 21.21 6.75
N ILE A 182 -11.72 20.63 5.54
CA ILE A 182 -13.00 20.30 4.91
C ILE A 182 -13.80 19.30 5.77
N ALA A 183 -13.14 18.26 6.29
CA ALA A 183 -13.78 17.27 7.15
C ALA A 183 -14.35 17.89 8.42
N ASP A 184 -13.58 18.77 9.08
CA ASP A 184 -14.02 19.47 10.31
C ASP A 184 -15.22 20.39 10.04
N GLU A 185 -15.25 21.10 8.90
CA GLU A 185 -16.37 21.97 8.52
C GLU A 185 -17.71 21.22 8.39
N ILE A 186 -17.68 19.97 7.95
CA ILE A 186 -18.89 19.16 7.76
C ILE A 186 -19.16 18.16 8.88
N GLY A 187 -18.25 18.05 9.86
CA GLY A 187 -18.32 17.09 10.97
C GLY A 187 -18.04 15.65 10.57
N ALA A 188 -17.27 15.42 9.50
CA ALA A 188 -16.88 14.10 9.05
C ALA A 188 -15.60 13.61 9.74
N ILE A 189 -15.45 12.28 9.85
CA ILE A 189 -14.17 11.67 10.20
C ILE A 189 -13.24 11.75 8.96
N PHE A 190 -12.01 12.19 9.15
CA PHE A 190 -10.98 12.16 8.11
C PHE A 190 -10.06 10.97 8.34
N MET A 191 -10.03 10.05 7.39
CA MET A 191 -9.18 8.87 7.35
C MET A 191 -8.14 9.01 6.24
N VAL A 192 -6.92 8.58 6.49
CA VAL A 192 -5.89 8.45 5.45
C VAL A 192 -5.43 7.00 5.36
N ASP A 193 -5.52 6.42 4.17
CA ASP A 193 -4.87 5.16 3.82
C ASP A 193 -3.50 5.48 3.20
N MET A 194 -2.44 5.41 4.01
CA MET A 194 -1.07 5.68 3.57
C MET A 194 -0.32 4.42 3.11
N ALA A 195 -1.01 3.35 2.76
CA ALA A 195 -0.41 2.04 2.49
C ALA A 195 0.74 2.08 1.48
N HIS A 196 0.60 2.83 0.39
CA HIS A 196 1.64 2.90 -0.63
C HIS A 196 2.90 3.65 -0.18
N PRO A 197 2.83 4.90 0.31
CA PRO A 197 4.01 5.68 0.69
C PRO A 197 4.47 5.46 2.14
N ALA A 198 3.92 4.53 2.91
CA ALA A 198 4.17 4.41 4.36
C ALA A 198 5.66 4.34 4.73
N GLY A 199 6.49 3.64 3.94
CA GLY A 199 7.93 3.58 4.19
C GLY A 199 8.66 4.90 3.95
N LEU A 200 8.20 5.71 3.01
CA LEU A 200 8.74 7.05 2.73
C LEU A 200 8.29 8.05 3.80
N ILE A 201 7.06 7.92 4.28
CA ILE A 201 6.53 8.71 5.41
C ILE A 201 7.30 8.39 6.69
N ALA A 202 7.56 7.11 6.97
CA ALA A 202 8.37 6.66 8.10
C ALA A 202 9.79 7.26 8.08
N ALA A 203 10.36 7.44 6.89
CA ALA A 203 11.67 8.09 6.70
C ALA A 203 11.63 9.63 6.79
N GLY A 204 10.45 10.24 6.94
CA GLY A 204 10.28 11.70 6.95
C GLY A 204 10.48 12.37 5.59
N LEU A 205 10.28 11.64 4.48
CA LEU A 205 10.46 12.14 3.12
C LEU A 205 9.17 12.61 2.45
N LEU A 206 8.02 12.35 3.06
CA LEU A 206 6.69 12.80 2.67
C LEU A 206 5.94 13.27 3.91
N GLU A 207 4.92 14.10 3.71
CA GLU A 207 4.10 14.60 4.83
C GLU A 207 3.42 13.44 5.57
N ASN A 208 3.51 13.48 6.90
CA ASN A 208 2.97 12.44 7.77
C ASN A 208 1.49 12.71 8.09
N PRO A 209 0.55 11.89 7.57
CA PRO A 209 -0.88 12.10 7.77
C PRO A 209 -1.34 11.94 9.22
N VAL A 210 -0.56 11.28 10.08
CA VAL A 210 -0.87 11.11 11.52
C VAL A 210 -1.03 12.45 12.23
N LYS A 211 -0.40 13.51 11.73
CA LYS A 211 -0.54 14.88 12.25
C LYS A 211 -1.87 15.54 11.89
N HIS A 212 -2.53 15.09 10.85
CA HIS A 212 -3.70 15.74 10.25
C HIS A 212 -4.97 14.89 10.36
N ALA A 213 -4.89 13.61 10.04
CA ALA A 213 -6.03 12.73 10.02
C ALA A 213 -6.54 12.38 11.43
N HIS A 214 -7.83 12.08 11.52
CA HIS A 214 -8.39 11.48 12.73
C HIS A 214 -7.91 10.03 12.90
N ILE A 215 -7.88 9.28 11.79
CA ILE A 215 -7.47 7.87 11.77
C ILE A 215 -6.59 7.64 10.54
N VAL A 216 -5.53 6.89 10.70
CA VAL A 216 -4.63 6.49 9.61
C VAL A 216 -4.59 4.98 9.52
N THR A 217 -4.71 4.44 8.33
CA THR A 217 -4.46 3.02 8.05
C THR A 217 -3.28 2.83 7.13
N THR A 218 -2.66 1.69 7.20
CA THR A 218 -1.61 1.30 6.25
C THR A 218 -1.49 -0.22 6.13
N THR A 219 -0.84 -0.66 5.06
CA THR A 219 -0.23 -1.98 4.98
C THR A 219 1.20 -1.94 5.50
N THR A 220 1.76 -3.11 5.81
CA THR A 220 3.13 -3.22 6.31
C THR A 220 4.14 -3.72 5.26
N HIS A 221 3.67 -4.14 4.07
CA HIS A 221 4.45 -4.95 3.11
C HIS A 221 4.80 -4.25 1.78
N LYS A 222 4.53 -2.94 1.64
CA LYS A 222 4.87 -2.18 0.43
C LYS A 222 6.19 -1.44 0.63
N THR A 223 6.20 -0.12 0.53
CA THR A 223 7.42 0.66 0.82
C THR A 223 7.94 0.46 2.24
N LEU A 224 7.08 0.06 3.20
CA LEU A 224 7.49 -0.21 4.58
C LEU A 224 8.25 -1.55 4.73
N ARG A 225 8.31 -2.38 3.70
CA ARG A 225 9.16 -3.58 3.59
C ARG A 225 9.02 -4.59 4.73
N GLY A 226 7.82 -4.74 5.27
CA GLY A 226 7.48 -5.70 6.33
C GLY A 226 6.65 -6.88 5.82
N PRO A 227 6.15 -7.72 6.73
CA PRO A 227 5.28 -8.83 6.39
C PRO A 227 3.94 -8.32 5.83
N ARG A 228 3.21 -9.16 5.09
CA ARG A 228 1.86 -8.83 4.67
C ARG A 228 0.95 -8.68 5.89
N GLY A 229 0.39 -7.50 6.06
CA GLY A 229 -0.44 -7.15 7.20
C GLY A 229 -0.99 -5.73 7.09
N GLY A 230 -1.80 -5.34 8.07
CA GLY A 230 -2.35 -3.99 8.22
C GLY A 230 -1.99 -3.36 9.57
N LEU A 231 -2.25 -2.07 9.67
CA LEU A 231 -1.99 -1.25 10.86
C LEU A 231 -3.01 -0.12 10.90
N ILE A 232 -3.50 0.22 12.09
CA ILE A 232 -4.32 1.41 12.33
C ILE A 232 -3.60 2.29 13.33
N LEU A 233 -3.59 3.61 13.08
CA LEU A 233 -2.89 4.61 13.89
C LEU A 233 -3.79 5.79 14.18
N MET A 234 -3.58 6.45 15.31
CA MET A 234 -4.10 7.80 15.61
C MET A 234 -2.99 8.66 16.18
N GLY A 235 -2.90 9.91 15.69
CA GLY A 235 -1.96 10.91 16.22
C GLY A 235 -2.35 11.37 17.61
N LYS A 236 -3.66 11.42 17.89
CA LYS A 236 -4.25 11.72 19.18
C LYS A 236 -5.52 10.90 19.35
N ASP A 237 -5.69 10.28 20.51
CA ASP A 237 -6.96 9.62 20.85
C ASP A 237 -8.03 10.65 21.24
N PHE A 238 -9.28 10.41 20.88
CA PHE A 238 -10.37 11.35 21.11
C PHE A 238 -11.67 10.65 21.52
N ASP A 239 -12.60 11.40 22.06
CA ASP A 239 -13.93 10.89 22.42
C ASP A 239 -14.72 10.60 21.15
N ASN A 240 -15.38 9.44 21.11
CA ASN A 240 -16.18 9.12 19.92
C ASN A 240 -17.30 10.15 19.71
N PRO A 241 -17.52 10.63 18.48
CA PRO A 241 -18.50 11.69 18.21
C PRO A 241 -19.96 11.22 18.26
N TRP A 242 -20.21 9.92 18.47
CA TRP A 242 -21.56 9.33 18.49
C TRP A 242 -22.12 9.15 19.88
N GLY A 243 -21.44 9.60 20.92
CA GLY A 243 -21.89 9.50 22.32
C GLY A 243 -21.97 8.05 22.85
N LYS A 244 -21.25 7.09 22.21
CA LYS A 244 -21.19 5.71 22.72
C LYS A 244 -20.50 5.69 24.08
N THR A 245 -21.14 5.06 25.09
CA THR A 245 -20.63 5.03 26.48
C THR A 245 -20.17 3.64 26.90
N THR A 246 -19.34 3.61 27.93
CA THR A 246 -19.03 2.41 28.72
C THR A 246 -20.22 2.00 29.58
N PRO A 247 -20.23 0.79 30.15
CA PRO A 247 -21.27 0.41 31.15
C PRO A 247 -21.34 1.33 32.37
N LYS A 248 -20.28 2.11 32.63
CA LYS A 248 -20.23 3.11 33.74
C LYS A 248 -20.74 4.48 33.31
N GLY A 249 -21.20 4.67 32.07
CA GLY A 249 -21.70 5.93 31.53
C GLY A 249 -20.65 6.91 31.05
N GLU A 250 -19.36 6.53 31.01
CA GLU A 250 -18.27 7.35 30.47
C GLU A 250 -18.22 7.26 28.96
N ILE A 251 -17.93 8.37 28.25
CA ILE A 251 -17.79 8.37 26.79
C ILE A 251 -16.59 7.51 26.42
N LYS A 252 -16.80 6.54 25.51
CA LYS A 252 -15.72 5.68 25.01
C LYS A 252 -14.74 6.48 24.14
N LYS A 253 -13.45 6.27 24.34
CA LYS A 253 -12.40 6.74 23.44
C LYS A 253 -12.50 6.04 22.08
N MET A 254 -12.04 6.73 21.03
CA MET A 254 -12.05 6.18 19.68
C MET A 254 -11.16 4.94 19.54
N SER A 255 -10.05 4.89 20.28
CA SER A 255 -9.18 3.71 20.40
C SER A 255 -9.97 2.45 20.81
N ALA A 256 -10.79 2.55 21.84
CA ALA A 256 -11.60 1.42 22.31
C ALA A 256 -12.67 0.97 21.29
N ILE A 257 -13.17 1.90 20.47
CA ILE A 257 -14.12 1.58 19.39
C ILE A 257 -13.41 0.88 18.24
N LEU A 258 -12.23 1.37 17.85
CA LEU A 258 -11.41 0.76 16.79
C LEU A 258 -10.91 -0.63 17.22
N ASP A 259 -10.43 -0.80 18.45
CA ASP A 259 -10.06 -2.11 18.99
C ASP A 259 -11.23 -3.09 18.90
N SER A 260 -12.42 -2.67 19.35
CA SER A 260 -13.63 -3.49 19.26
C SER A 260 -14.06 -3.79 17.82
N ALA A 261 -13.82 -2.89 16.88
CA ALA A 261 -14.10 -3.09 15.47
C ALA A 261 -13.12 -4.09 14.83
N VAL A 262 -11.86 -4.09 15.25
CA VAL A 262 -10.88 -5.10 14.81
C VAL A 262 -11.22 -6.44 15.44
N PHE A 263 -11.23 -6.54 16.74
CA PHE A 263 -11.60 -7.74 17.50
C PHE A 263 -12.63 -7.41 18.59
N PRO A 264 -13.78 -8.08 18.62
CA PRO A 264 -14.21 -9.20 17.78
C PRO A 264 -14.95 -8.81 16.49
N GLY A 265 -14.94 -7.52 16.09
CA GLY A 265 -15.80 -6.99 15.03
C GLY A 265 -15.54 -7.61 13.65
N VAL A 266 -14.29 -7.65 13.20
CA VAL A 266 -13.90 -8.09 11.84
C VAL A 266 -13.01 -9.32 11.85
N GLN A 267 -12.31 -9.60 12.96
CA GLN A 267 -11.33 -10.68 13.10
C GLN A 267 -11.57 -11.48 14.37
N GLY A 268 -11.04 -12.72 14.39
CA GLY A 268 -10.85 -13.55 15.58
C GLY A 268 -9.40 -13.46 16.09
N GLY A 269 -8.74 -14.62 16.26
CA GLY A 269 -7.37 -14.70 16.76
C GLY A 269 -6.37 -13.92 15.92
N PRO A 270 -5.51 -13.09 16.53
CA PRO A 270 -4.45 -12.39 15.83
C PRO A 270 -3.37 -13.34 15.31
N LEU A 271 -2.66 -12.94 14.27
CA LEU A 271 -1.53 -13.68 13.70
C LEU A 271 -0.25 -13.25 14.41
N GLU A 272 0.07 -13.88 15.55
CA GLU A 272 1.18 -13.43 16.41
C GLU A 272 2.55 -13.49 15.73
N HIS A 273 2.78 -14.47 14.84
CA HIS A 273 3.97 -14.56 14.02
C HIS A 273 4.08 -13.39 13.03
N VAL A 274 2.97 -12.91 12.48
CA VAL A 274 2.93 -11.71 11.63
C VAL A 274 3.17 -10.45 12.46
N ILE A 275 2.59 -10.36 13.66
CA ILE A 275 2.80 -9.23 14.58
C ILE A 275 4.27 -9.15 15.00
N ALA A 276 4.91 -10.28 15.32
CA ALA A 276 6.35 -10.32 15.59
C ALA A 276 7.17 -9.86 14.38
N ALA A 277 6.81 -10.29 13.17
CA ALA A 277 7.46 -9.84 11.94
C ALA A 277 7.24 -8.35 11.66
N LYS A 278 6.06 -7.78 12.01
CA LYS A 278 5.82 -6.33 12.00
C LYS A 278 6.75 -5.62 12.99
N ALA A 279 6.93 -6.17 14.20
CA ALA A 279 7.87 -5.61 15.18
C ALA A 279 9.30 -5.56 14.64
N VAL A 280 9.76 -6.61 13.93
CA VAL A 280 11.06 -6.61 13.26
C VAL A 280 11.13 -5.51 12.21
N ALA A 281 10.18 -5.47 11.28
CA ALA A 281 10.18 -4.48 10.20
C ALA A 281 10.12 -3.03 10.70
N PHE A 282 9.33 -2.75 11.74
CA PHE A 282 9.30 -1.42 12.36
C PHE A 282 10.62 -1.09 13.06
N GLY A 283 11.28 -2.10 13.64
CA GLY A 283 12.62 -1.96 14.20
C GLY A 283 13.66 -1.59 13.15
N GLU A 284 13.62 -2.23 11.97
CA GLU A 284 14.47 -1.89 10.83
C GLU A 284 14.17 -0.47 10.32
N ALA A 285 12.89 -0.10 10.20
CA ALA A 285 12.48 1.21 9.74
C ALA A 285 12.84 2.37 10.71
N LEU A 286 13.16 2.06 11.96
CA LEU A 286 13.65 3.00 12.96
C LEU A 286 15.18 3.21 12.89
N GLN A 287 15.93 2.43 12.11
CA GLN A 287 17.37 2.58 11.95
C GLN A 287 17.71 3.71 10.97
N PRO A 288 18.91 4.33 11.13
CA PRO A 288 19.35 5.40 10.22
C PRO A 288 19.39 5.00 8.74
N GLU A 289 19.78 3.77 8.45
CA GLU A 289 19.91 3.18 7.10
C GLU A 289 18.58 3.14 6.35
N TRP A 290 17.48 3.13 7.09
CA TRP A 290 16.14 3.20 6.49
C TRP A 290 15.94 4.47 5.65
N LYS A 291 16.46 5.58 6.13
CA LYS A 291 16.36 6.85 5.40
C LYS A 291 17.15 6.82 4.09
N GLU A 292 18.31 6.16 4.09
CA GLU A 292 19.13 6.00 2.87
C GLU A 292 18.37 5.16 1.82
N TYR A 293 17.79 4.03 2.25
CA TYR A 293 16.93 3.22 1.40
C TYR A 293 15.75 4.04 0.82
N ALA A 294 15.01 4.74 1.66
CA ALA A 294 13.84 5.50 1.25
C ALA A 294 14.19 6.66 0.29
N VAL A 295 15.32 7.34 0.51
CA VAL A 295 15.86 8.35 -0.43
C VAL A 295 16.17 7.72 -1.77
N GLN A 296 16.82 6.53 -1.77
CA GLN A 296 17.14 5.84 -3.01
C GLN A 296 15.89 5.39 -3.77
N VAL A 297 14.84 4.95 -3.08
CA VAL A 297 13.55 4.60 -3.70
C VAL A 297 12.98 5.80 -4.49
N LYS A 298 12.99 7.00 -3.90
CA LYS A 298 12.52 8.22 -4.58
C LYS A 298 13.41 8.61 -5.77
N LYS A 299 14.73 8.53 -5.63
CA LYS A 299 15.68 8.81 -6.71
C LYS A 299 15.48 7.86 -7.89
N ASN A 300 15.32 6.58 -7.62
CA ASN A 300 15.06 5.57 -8.64
C ASN A 300 13.72 5.81 -9.33
N ALA A 301 12.68 6.20 -8.60
CA ALA A 301 11.37 6.51 -9.19
C ALA A 301 11.44 7.72 -10.12
N ASP A 302 12.12 8.79 -9.71
CA ASP A 302 12.34 9.99 -10.53
C ASP A 302 13.17 9.66 -11.78
N ALA A 303 14.25 8.89 -11.62
CA ALA A 303 15.11 8.47 -12.74
C ALA A 303 14.35 7.61 -13.76
N LEU A 304 13.57 6.62 -13.29
CA LEU A 304 12.76 5.78 -14.17
C LEU A 304 11.68 6.60 -14.90
N ALA A 305 11.01 7.52 -14.20
CA ALA A 305 10.01 8.39 -14.81
C ALA A 305 10.63 9.27 -15.91
N LYS A 306 11.77 9.91 -15.65
CA LYS A 306 12.50 10.72 -16.64
C LYS A 306 12.96 9.90 -17.83
N ALA A 307 13.51 8.70 -17.59
CA ALA A 307 13.96 7.79 -18.65
C ALA A 307 12.82 7.31 -19.55
N LEU A 308 11.63 7.09 -19.00
CA LEU A 308 10.44 6.77 -19.77
C LEU A 308 9.91 7.98 -20.56
N ILE A 309 9.86 9.16 -19.93
CA ILE A 309 9.46 10.41 -20.60
C ILE A 309 10.39 10.72 -21.81
N SER A 310 11.71 10.57 -21.65
CA SER A 310 12.66 10.81 -22.74
C SER A 310 12.46 9.85 -23.94
N ARG A 311 11.84 8.69 -23.69
CA ARG A 311 11.46 7.71 -24.72
C ARG A 311 10.03 7.93 -25.26
N GLY A 312 9.39 9.03 -24.90
CA GLY A 312 8.06 9.42 -25.40
C GLY A 312 6.88 8.80 -24.66
N TYR A 313 7.09 8.23 -23.48
CA TYR A 313 5.98 7.78 -22.64
C TYR A 313 5.34 8.96 -21.90
N LYS A 314 4.03 8.93 -21.75
CA LYS A 314 3.29 9.87 -20.90
C LYS A 314 3.17 9.33 -19.49
N ILE A 315 3.79 10.00 -18.54
CA ILE A 315 3.59 9.75 -17.10
C ILE A 315 2.44 10.64 -16.63
N ILE A 316 1.43 10.08 -15.97
CA ILE A 316 0.34 10.85 -15.38
C ILE A 316 0.94 11.80 -14.31
N SER A 317 0.49 13.04 -14.33
CA SER A 317 1.01 14.16 -13.53
C SER A 317 2.47 14.56 -13.83
N ASP A 318 3.04 14.14 -14.97
CA ASP A 318 4.37 14.51 -15.47
C ASP A 318 5.53 14.18 -14.51
N GLY A 319 5.41 13.06 -13.77
CA GLY A 319 6.46 12.60 -12.88
C GLY A 319 5.93 12.00 -11.57
N THR A 320 6.78 11.91 -10.56
CA THR A 320 6.43 11.32 -9.27
C THR A 320 7.15 12.01 -8.10
N ASP A 321 6.44 12.13 -6.97
CA ASP A 321 6.99 12.60 -5.69
C ASP A 321 7.27 11.42 -4.73
N ASN A 322 6.86 10.20 -5.09
CA ASN A 322 6.96 9.00 -4.25
C ASN A 322 7.67 7.83 -4.97
N HIS A 323 7.31 6.60 -4.67
CA HIS A 323 7.93 5.36 -5.19
C HIS A 323 7.28 4.83 -6.46
N CYS A 324 6.15 5.37 -6.90
CA CYS A 324 5.40 4.82 -8.03
C CYS A 324 5.07 5.86 -9.08
N MET A 325 4.77 5.38 -10.29
CA MET A 325 4.31 6.19 -11.41
C MET A 325 3.26 5.43 -12.21
N LEU A 326 2.37 6.17 -12.83
CA LEU A 326 1.34 5.65 -13.72
C LEU A 326 1.64 6.10 -15.15
N VAL A 327 1.83 5.15 -16.04
CA VAL A 327 2.17 5.36 -17.46
C VAL A 327 0.90 5.24 -18.29
N ASP A 328 0.57 6.26 -19.07
CA ASP A 328 -0.45 6.22 -20.11
C ASP A 328 0.16 5.77 -21.44
N LEU A 329 -0.27 4.61 -21.94
CA LEU A 329 0.24 4.04 -23.17
C LEU A 329 -0.35 4.68 -24.43
N ARG A 330 -1.52 5.31 -24.34
CA ARG A 330 -2.29 5.82 -25.48
C ARG A 330 -1.53 6.79 -26.41
N PRO A 331 -0.72 7.74 -25.89
CA PRO A 331 -0.01 8.67 -26.76
C PRO A 331 1.07 8.01 -27.61
N LYS A 332 1.78 7.00 -27.07
CA LYS A 332 2.88 6.31 -27.77
C LYS A 332 2.42 5.06 -28.51
N PHE A 333 1.50 4.31 -27.95
CA PHE A 333 0.98 3.03 -28.46
C PHE A 333 -0.56 3.02 -28.44
N PRO A 334 -1.25 3.74 -29.34
CA PRO A 334 -2.70 3.90 -29.31
C PRO A 334 -3.49 2.58 -29.29
N GLU A 335 -2.97 1.55 -29.98
CA GLU A 335 -3.63 0.24 -30.10
C GLU A 335 -3.27 -0.73 -28.95
N MET A 336 -2.23 -0.43 -28.18
CA MET A 336 -1.76 -1.33 -27.12
C MET A 336 -2.64 -1.17 -25.86
N SER A 337 -3.21 -2.28 -25.40
CA SER A 337 -3.86 -2.31 -24.09
C SER A 337 -2.84 -2.53 -22.96
N GLY A 338 -3.16 -2.06 -21.75
CA GLY A 338 -2.37 -2.37 -20.57
C GLY A 338 -2.23 -3.89 -20.33
N LYS A 339 -3.28 -4.67 -20.64
CA LYS A 339 -3.25 -6.14 -20.57
C LYS A 339 -2.20 -6.76 -21.50
N LYS A 340 -2.09 -6.28 -22.75
CA LYS A 340 -1.06 -6.77 -23.68
C LYS A 340 0.33 -6.36 -23.19
N ALA A 341 0.50 -5.11 -22.79
CA ALA A 341 1.77 -4.58 -22.29
C ALA A 341 2.25 -5.33 -21.02
N GLU A 342 1.37 -5.55 -20.03
CA GLU A 342 1.65 -6.38 -18.85
C GLU A 342 2.16 -7.78 -19.26
N ARG A 343 1.44 -8.46 -20.15
CA ARG A 343 1.78 -9.82 -20.58
C ARG A 343 3.17 -9.90 -21.20
N VAL A 344 3.49 -9.05 -22.17
CA VAL A 344 4.78 -9.12 -22.88
C VAL A 344 5.96 -8.71 -21.98
N LEU A 345 5.75 -7.80 -21.03
CA LEU A 345 6.76 -7.48 -20.02
C LEU A 345 7.02 -8.68 -19.09
N VAL A 346 5.98 -9.36 -18.64
CA VAL A 346 6.13 -10.57 -17.81
C VAL A 346 6.85 -11.69 -18.60
N GLU A 347 6.60 -11.83 -19.89
CA GLU A 347 7.31 -12.76 -20.76
C GLU A 347 8.82 -12.45 -20.87
N ALA A 348 9.20 -11.19 -20.67
CA ALA A 348 10.59 -10.72 -20.59
C ALA A 348 11.15 -10.71 -19.13
N ASP A 349 10.49 -11.35 -18.18
CA ASP A 349 10.82 -11.32 -16.73
C ASP A 349 10.88 -9.90 -16.13
N ILE A 350 10.08 -8.97 -16.66
CA ILE A 350 9.83 -7.62 -16.09
C ILE A 350 8.40 -7.61 -15.53
N THR A 351 8.28 -7.69 -14.22
CA THR A 351 6.98 -7.77 -13.57
C THR A 351 6.41 -6.38 -13.29
N ALA A 352 5.27 -6.09 -13.88
CA ALA A 352 4.51 -4.85 -13.67
C ALA A 352 3.02 -5.16 -13.70
N ASN A 353 2.15 -4.23 -13.36
CA ASN A 353 0.72 -4.44 -13.49
C ASN A 353 0.06 -3.45 -14.45
N LYS A 354 -0.91 -3.95 -15.24
CA LYS A 354 -1.84 -3.07 -15.95
C LYS A 354 -2.63 -2.23 -14.96
N ASN A 355 -2.93 -1.01 -15.34
CA ASN A 355 -3.68 -0.07 -14.51
C ASN A 355 -4.56 0.81 -15.39
N MET A 356 -5.76 1.15 -14.91
CA MET A 356 -6.53 2.23 -15.53
C MET A 356 -5.76 3.54 -15.39
N VAL A 357 -5.86 4.37 -16.38
CA VAL A 357 -5.40 5.77 -16.31
C VAL A 357 -6.61 6.69 -16.11
N PRO A 358 -6.46 7.86 -15.51
CA PRO A 358 -7.57 8.80 -15.41
C PRO A 358 -8.25 9.03 -16.75
N TYR A 359 -9.59 9.03 -16.74
CA TYR A 359 -10.41 9.16 -17.96
C TYR A 359 -10.13 8.05 -18.99
N ASP A 360 -9.84 6.84 -18.53
CA ASP A 360 -9.64 5.68 -19.39
C ASP A 360 -10.95 5.30 -20.09
N THR A 361 -10.87 5.07 -21.41
CA THR A 361 -12.01 4.63 -22.22
C THR A 361 -12.10 3.12 -22.39
N ARG A 362 -11.06 2.40 -21.99
CA ARG A 362 -11.03 0.92 -21.98
C ARG A 362 -11.62 0.36 -20.69
N SER A 363 -12.11 -0.87 -20.76
CA SER A 363 -12.61 -1.56 -19.58
C SER A 363 -11.51 -1.83 -18.54
N PRO A 364 -11.85 -2.01 -17.25
CA PRO A 364 -10.87 -2.37 -16.21
C PRO A 364 -10.10 -3.68 -16.46
N PHE A 365 -10.61 -4.55 -17.34
CA PHE A 365 -9.95 -5.79 -17.73
C PHE A 365 -8.86 -5.60 -18.79
N LEU A 366 -8.94 -4.53 -19.57
CA LEU A 366 -7.97 -4.21 -20.64
C LEU A 366 -7.03 -3.10 -20.23
N THR A 367 -7.54 -2.01 -19.70
CA THR A 367 -6.86 -0.77 -19.29
C THR A 367 -6.03 -0.11 -20.41
N SER A 368 -5.60 1.12 -20.18
CA SER A 368 -4.74 1.85 -21.12
C SER A 368 -3.37 2.18 -20.53
N GLY A 369 -3.07 1.72 -19.32
CA GLY A 369 -1.84 2.07 -18.65
C GLY A 369 -1.14 0.91 -17.95
N LEU A 370 0.06 1.25 -17.47
CA LEU A 370 0.89 0.43 -16.61
C LEU A 370 1.24 1.23 -15.35
N ARG A 371 1.32 0.55 -14.21
CA ARG A 371 1.86 1.12 -12.98
C ARG A 371 3.21 0.49 -12.70
N PHE A 372 4.21 1.34 -12.45
CA PHE A 372 5.55 0.94 -12.00
C PHE A 372 5.85 1.50 -10.62
N GLY A 373 6.68 0.78 -9.87
CA GLY A 373 7.23 1.21 -8.59
C GLY A 373 8.66 0.70 -8.42
N THR A 374 9.41 1.38 -7.59
CA THR A 374 10.85 1.13 -7.45
C THR A 374 11.28 0.57 -6.11
N ALA A 375 10.34 0.31 -5.19
CA ALA A 375 10.68 -0.16 -3.84
C ALA A 375 11.41 -1.51 -3.85
N ALA A 376 10.90 -2.50 -4.58
CA ALA A 376 11.46 -3.85 -4.64
C ALA A 376 12.85 -3.87 -5.28
N ILE A 377 13.02 -3.22 -6.44
CA ILE A 377 14.32 -3.19 -7.12
C ILE A 377 15.37 -2.39 -6.33
N THR A 378 14.95 -1.34 -5.60
CA THR A 378 15.85 -0.59 -4.70
C THR A 378 16.32 -1.46 -3.53
N THR A 379 15.47 -2.32 -2.98
CA THR A 379 15.85 -3.29 -1.93
C THR A 379 16.96 -4.22 -2.42
N ARG A 380 17.02 -4.51 -3.72
CA ARG A 380 18.08 -5.31 -4.35
C ARG A 380 19.36 -4.51 -4.67
N GLY A 381 19.42 -3.23 -4.29
CA GLY A 381 20.62 -2.40 -4.46
C GLY A 381 20.65 -1.58 -5.76
N ALA A 382 19.58 -1.55 -6.54
CA ALA A 382 19.49 -0.73 -7.74
C ALA A 382 19.64 0.77 -7.46
N LYS A 383 20.31 1.47 -8.36
CA LYS A 383 20.48 2.92 -8.37
C LYS A 383 20.00 3.52 -9.69
N GLU A 384 20.15 4.83 -9.84
CA GLU A 384 19.59 5.63 -10.93
C GLU A 384 20.06 5.18 -12.32
N ASP A 385 21.31 4.75 -12.47
CA ASP A 385 21.88 4.22 -13.72
C ASP A 385 21.15 2.97 -14.20
N LEU A 386 20.79 2.08 -13.28
CA LEU A 386 20.01 0.90 -13.62
C LEU A 386 18.59 1.25 -14.10
N MET A 387 18.02 2.35 -13.64
CA MET A 387 16.67 2.79 -14.08
C MET A 387 16.64 3.16 -15.57
N GLU A 388 17.72 3.73 -16.09
CA GLU A 388 17.88 4.02 -17.54
C GLU A 388 17.91 2.71 -18.36
N THR A 389 18.63 1.70 -17.88
CA THR A 389 18.69 0.38 -18.51
C THR A 389 17.31 -0.31 -18.49
N ILE A 390 16.63 -0.29 -17.35
CA ILE A 390 15.28 -0.86 -17.20
C ILE A 390 14.28 -0.16 -18.13
N ALA A 391 14.33 1.18 -18.23
CA ALA A 391 13.49 1.92 -19.17
C ALA A 391 13.79 1.50 -20.64
N GLY A 392 15.04 1.22 -20.96
CA GLY A 392 15.45 0.67 -22.26
C GLY A 392 14.84 -0.71 -22.54
N PHE A 393 14.87 -1.61 -21.57
CA PHE A 393 14.24 -2.93 -21.70
C PHE A 393 12.73 -2.82 -21.88
N ILE A 394 12.07 -2.01 -21.08
CA ILE A 394 10.62 -1.75 -21.20
C ILE A 394 10.30 -1.24 -22.61
N ASP A 395 11.07 -0.27 -23.11
CA ASP A 395 10.83 0.31 -24.43
C ASP A 395 11.06 -0.69 -25.57
N ARG A 396 12.13 -1.49 -25.51
CA ARG A 396 12.40 -2.56 -26.50
C ARG A 396 11.26 -3.58 -26.55
N VAL A 397 10.80 -4.06 -25.39
CA VAL A 397 9.72 -5.05 -25.32
C VAL A 397 8.40 -4.46 -25.85
N LEU A 398 8.01 -3.28 -25.40
CA LEU A 398 6.74 -2.68 -25.80
C LEU A 398 6.73 -2.24 -27.27
N SER A 399 7.86 -1.77 -27.81
CA SER A 399 8.00 -1.41 -29.22
C SER A 399 8.01 -2.62 -30.15
N ASN A 400 8.31 -3.82 -29.64
CA ASN A 400 8.38 -5.07 -30.39
C ASN A 400 7.45 -6.14 -29.78
N ALA A 401 6.27 -5.73 -29.31
CA ALA A 401 5.37 -6.58 -28.51
C ALA A 401 4.82 -7.83 -29.23
N ASP A 402 5.03 -7.97 -30.53
CA ASP A 402 4.63 -9.12 -31.35
C ASP A 402 5.86 -9.91 -31.86
N ASP A 403 7.09 -9.53 -31.46
CA ASP A 403 8.33 -10.23 -31.82
C ASP A 403 8.85 -11.05 -30.61
N GLU A 404 8.54 -12.34 -30.61
CA GLU A 404 8.98 -13.26 -29.56
C GLU A 404 10.51 -13.36 -29.42
N ASN A 405 11.30 -13.11 -30.49
CA ASN A 405 12.74 -13.19 -30.40
C ASN A 405 13.30 -12.02 -29.61
N VAL A 406 12.83 -10.81 -29.87
CA VAL A 406 13.22 -9.63 -29.12
C VAL A 406 12.84 -9.79 -27.64
N ILE A 407 11.64 -10.32 -27.34
CA ILE A 407 11.20 -10.57 -25.94
C ILE A 407 12.13 -11.58 -25.26
N LYS A 408 12.53 -12.66 -25.94
CA LYS A 408 13.47 -13.67 -25.42
C LYS A 408 14.88 -13.10 -25.20
N GLU A 409 15.36 -12.27 -26.12
CA GLU A 409 16.66 -11.59 -25.98
C GLU A 409 16.67 -10.68 -24.74
N VAL A 410 15.64 -9.82 -24.61
CA VAL A 410 15.52 -8.94 -23.43
C VAL A 410 15.41 -9.75 -22.14
N ARG A 411 14.65 -10.85 -22.15
CA ARG A 411 14.57 -11.76 -21.00
C ARG A 411 15.94 -12.29 -20.58
N GLN A 412 16.75 -12.71 -21.56
CA GLN A 412 18.11 -13.19 -21.24
C GLN A 412 18.96 -12.08 -20.63
N GLU A 413 18.97 -10.87 -21.24
CA GLU A 413 19.71 -9.71 -20.73
C GLU A 413 19.24 -9.33 -19.30
N VAL A 414 17.92 -9.36 -19.04
CA VAL A 414 17.34 -9.14 -17.70
C VAL A 414 17.88 -10.18 -16.70
N ASN A 415 17.84 -11.46 -17.06
CA ASN A 415 18.28 -12.54 -16.18
C ASN A 415 19.79 -12.47 -15.89
N GLU A 416 20.60 -12.13 -16.88
CA GLU A 416 22.04 -11.92 -16.72
C GLU A 416 22.33 -10.73 -15.79
N MET A 417 21.70 -9.59 -16.04
CA MET A 417 21.85 -8.39 -15.22
C MET A 417 21.43 -8.63 -13.77
N MET A 418 20.30 -9.33 -13.54
CA MET A 418 19.77 -9.54 -12.19
C MET A 418 20.59 -10.50 -11.34
N ASN A 419 21.57 -11.24 -11.92
CA ASN A 419 22.53 -12.01 -11.14
C ASN A 419 23.46 -11.13 -10.30
N GLU A 420 23.68 -9.87 -10.70
CA GLU A 420 24.50 -8.90 -9.96
C GLU A 420 23.73 -8.22 -8.82
N TYR A 421 22.41 -8.38 -8.78
CA TYR A 421 21.51 -7.78 -7.79
C TYR A 421 20.87 -8.88 -6.93
N PRO A 422 21.54 -9.37 -5.88
CA PRO A 422 21.01 -10.48 -5.07
C PRO A 422 19.72 -10.09 -4.34
N MET A 423 18.97 -11.11 -3.93
CA MET A 423 17.83 -10.92 -3.04
C MET A 423 18.29 -10.42 -1.68
N PHE A 424 17.47 -9.57 -1.04
CA PHE A 424 17.79 -8.98 0.26
C PHE A 424 17.93 -10.04 1.36
N ALA A 425 17.08 -11.06 1.36
CA ALA A 425 17.03 -12.07 2.41
C ALA A 425 17.81 -13.35 2.07
N TRP A 426 18.18 -13.59 0.82
CA TRP A 426 18.72 -14.91 0.40
C TRP A 426 19.81 -14.79 -0.66
#